data_957386ded075963c549af8b353110d05
#
_entry.id   957386ded075963c549af8b353110d05
#
_cell.length_a   1.000
_cell.length_b   1.000
_cell.length_c   1.000
_cell.angle_alpha   90.00
_cell.angle_beta   90.00
_cell.angle_gamma   90.00
#
_symmetry.space_group_name_H-M   'P 1'
#
loop_
_entity.id
_entity.type
_entity.pdbx_description
1 polymer ?
#
loop_
_entity_poly.entity_id
_entity_poly.type
_entity_poly.pdbx_seq_one_letter_code
_entity_poly.pdbx_strand_id
1 'polypeptide(L)'
;GDLGTASSQARVQFVGTGPGDPNLLTLGAVDAINRAQVIVISCAEHRMLLGSDFLGLRPDVRIVLAGGVDEEAAVLPSQPGTGAPTPVDVDEHCADVTATVIDAASQGLEVVRLVSGDPFLDGDIGAEAAAVARADYDVDVVPGVTGMTAVPEYAGLTLHGHDVQLIGDAACQRDIAGHGSNWSDQGLVVVNTEAGKLKEVVKHAIESGRGED
;
A
#
# COMPACT_ATOMS: atom_id res chain seq x y z
N GLY A 1 27.48 4.87 37.77
CA GLY A 1 27.03 3.99 36.74
C GLY A 1 26.17 4.81 35.81
N ASP A 2 26.74 5.18 34.68
CA ASP A 2 26.05 5.87 33.58
C ASP A 2 25.00 4.88 33.04
N LEU A 3 23.74 5.20 33.24
CA LEU A 3 22.66 4.61 32.49
C LEU A 3 22.76 5.24 31.10
N GLY A 4 23.44 4.51 30.19
CA GLY A 4 23.51 4.90 28.81
C GLY A 4 22.12 5.27 28.32
N THR A 5 21.96 6.50 27.84
CA THR A 5 20.84 6.94 27.04
C THR A 5 20.76 5.95 25.89
N ALA A 6 19.74 5.10 25.89
CA ALA A 6 19.38 4.34 24.69
C ALA A 6 19.23 5.40 23.60
N SER A 7 20.15 5.41 22.65
CA SER A 7 19.99 6.14 21.40
C SER A 7 18.67 5.63 20.82
N SER A 8 17.66 6.46 20.80
CA SER A 8 16.41 6.14 20.09
C SER A 8 16.82 6.07 18.62
N GLN A 9 17.10 4.84 18.19
CA GLN A 9 17.36 4.57 16.79
C GLN A 9 16.11 4.98 16.01
N ALA A 10 16.29 5.73 14.93
CA ALA A 10 15.17 6.18 14.14
C ALA A 10 14.40 4.96 13.60
N ARG A 11 13.09 5.04 13.66
CA ARG A 11 12.20 3.94 13.33
C ARG A 11 11.47 4.24 12.03
N VAL A 12 11.46 3.27 11.14
CA VAL A 12 10.69 3.28 9.90
C VAL A 12 9.56 2.27 10.00
N GLN A 13 8.33 2.74 9.84
CA GLN A 13 7.14 1.88 9.82
C GLN A 13 6.57 1.80 8.41
N PHE A 14 6.48 0.58 7.87
CA PHE A 14 5.74 0.30 6.65
C PHE A 14 4.30 0.00 7.01
N VAL A 15 3.38 0.87 6.60
CA VAL A 15 2.00 0.87 7.08
C VAL A 15 1.04 0.58 5.93
N GLY A 16 0.32 -0.54 6.03
CA GLY A 16 -0.75 -0.88 5.11
C GLY A 16 -1.96 0.03 5.28
N THR A 17 -2.42 0.60 4.17
CA THR A 17 -3.55 1.55 4.16
C THR A 17 -4.89 0.91 3.86
N GLY A 18 -4.92 -0.41 3.65
CA GLY A 18 -6.13 -1.06 3.18
C GLY A 18 -6.44 -0.78 1.70
N PRO A 19 -7.60 -1.22 1.22
CA PRO A 19 -7.96 -1.20 -0.20
C PRO A 19 -8.54 0.15 -0.68
N GLY A 20 -8.39 1.22 0.10
CA GLY A 20 -8.82 2.57 -0.26
C GLY A 20 -9.95 3.15 0.59
N ASP A 21 -10.77 2.33 1.24
CA ASP A 21 -11.76 2.83 2.21
C ASP A 21 -11.06 3.19 3.54
N PRO A 22 -11.14 4.47 3.98
CA PRO A 22 -10.52 4.89 5.24
C PRO A 22 -11.03 4.12 6.47
N ASN A 23 -12.25 3.59 6.44
CA ASN A 23 -12.80 2.79 7.53
C ASN A 23 -12.13 1.40 7.65
N LEU A 24 -11.34 1.00 6.67
CA LEU A 24 -10.57 -0.24 6.69
C LEU A 24 -9.12 -0.04 7.15
N LEU A 25 -8.76 1.16 7.62
CA LEU A 25 -7.50 1.36 8.34
C LEU A 25 -7.51 0.56 9.64
N THR A 26 -6.41 -0.12 9.92
CA THR A 26 -6.23 -0.72 11.24
C THR A 26 -5.97 0.37 12.29
N LEU A 27 -6.31 0.10 13.55
CA LEU A 27 -5.98 1.02 14.65
C LEU A 27 -4.47 1.28 14.75
N GLY A 28 -3.66 0.25 14.44
CA GLY A 28 -2.20 0.39 14.37
C GLY A 28 -1.75 1.35 13.27
N ALA A 29 -2.41 1.32 12.11
CA ALA A 29 -2.13 2.25 11.03
C ALA A 29 -2.48 3.70 11.41
N VAL A 30 -3.65 3.91 12.02
CA VAL A 30 -4.07 5.23 12.51
C VAL A 30 -3.07 5.77 13.54
N ASP A 31 -2.66 4.95 14.51
CA ASP A 31 -1.70 5.35 15.54
C ASP A 31 -0.33 5.71 14.93
N ALA A 32 0.19 4.90 14.00
CA ALA A 32 1.45 5.17 13.32
C ALA A 32 1.40 6.46 12.51
N ILE A 33 0.34 6.66 11.72
CA ILE A 33 0.13 7.87 10.91
C ILE A 33 0.07 9.12 11.78
N ASN A 34 -0.68 9.07 12.88
CA ASN A 34 -0.87 10.23 13.77
C ASN A 34 0.42 10.64 14.50
N ARG A 35 1.36 9.70 14.70
CA ARG A 35 2.65 9.99 15.36
C ARG A 35 3.76 10.37 14.41
N ALA A 36 3.61 10.07 13.13
CA ALA A 36 4.64 10.29 12.13
C ALA A 36 5.10 11.76 12.06
N GLN A 37 6.40 11.96 11.93
CA GLN A 37 7.00 13.24 11.61
C GLN A 37 7.24 13.40 10.11
N VAL A 38 7.44 12.26 9.42
CA VAL A 38 7.52 12.20 7.97
C VAL A 38 6.64 11.07 7.49
N ILE A 39 5.78 11.36 6.53
CA ILE A 39 4.95 10.36 5.84
C ILE A 39 5.38 10.32 4.38
N VAL A 40 5.89 9.19 3.95
CA VAL A 40 6.29 8.95 2.56
C VAL A 40 5.16 8.19 1.85
N ILE A 41 4.65 8.78 0.79
CA ILE A 41 3.56 8.27 -0.03
C ILE A 41 4.04 8.05 -1.48
N SER A 42 3.37 7.17 -2.22
CA SER A 42 3.72 6.86 -3.62
C SER A 42 2.52 6.82 -4.56
N CYS A 43 1.35 7.24 -4.11
CA CYS A 43 0.15 7.32 -4.94
C CYS A 43 -0.81 8.41 -4.44
N ALA A 44 -1.73 8.80 -5.30
CA ALA A 44 -2.72 9.85 -5.04
C ALA A 44 -3.74 9.46 -3.96
N GLU A 45 -4.09 8.18 -3.91
CA GLU A 45 -5.05 7.64 -2.96
C GLU A 45 -4.59 7.88 -1.52
N HIS A 46 -3.29 7.84 -1.26
CA HIS A 46 -2.75 8.16 0.05
C HIS A 46 -2.99 9.63 0.46
N ARG A 47 -2.95 10.56 -0.50
CA ARG A 47 -3.25 11.98 -0.22
C ARG A 47 -4.70 12.16 0.23
N MET A 48 -5.62 11.46 -0.43
CA MET A 48 -7.05 11.45 -0.05
C MET A 48 -7.24 10.84 1.32
N LEU A 49 -6.61 9.71 1.59
CA LEU A 49 -6.68 9.01 2.87
C LEU A 49 -6.21 9.90 4.02
N LEU A 50 -5.07 10.56 3.86
CA LEU A 50 -4.49 11.45 4.87
C LEU A 50 -5.35 12.68 5.16
N GLY A 51 -6.22 13.07 4.24
CA GLY A 51 -7.20 14.14 4.43
C GLY A 51 -8.45 13.74 5.22
N SER A 52 -8.50 12.51 5.75
CA SER A 52 -9.65 12.04 6.53
C SER A 52 -9.76 12.72 7.88
N ASP A 53 -10.97 13.20 8.23
CA ASP A 53 -11.24 13.99 9.43
C ASP A 53 -10.92 13.26 10.75
N PHE A 54 -10.89 11.92 10.74
CA PHE A 54 -10.58 11.12 11.93
C PHE A 54 -9.08 10.91 12.18
N LEU A 55 -8.23 11.28 11.22
CA LEU A 55 -6.78 11.27 11.41
C LEU A 55 -6.35 12.56 12.13
N GLY A 56 -5.57 12.38 13.18
CA GLY A 56 -5.00 13.48 13.96
C GLY A 56 -3.54 13.73 13.57
N LEU A 57 -3.28 14.07 12.31
CA LEU A 57 -1.93 14.33 11.83
C LEU A 57 -1.24 15.40 12.68
N ARG A 58 0.04 15.24 12.94
CA ARG A 58 0.83 16.29 13.61
C ARG A 58 0.81 17.57 12.79
N PRO A 59 0.77 18.75 13.41
CA PRO A 59 0.81 20.01 12.69
C PRO A 59 2.13 20.26 11.92
N ASP A 60 3.20 19.59 12.35
CA ASP A 60 4.53 19.66 11.79
C ASP A 60 4.91 18.43 10.93
N VAL A 61 3.94 17.57 10.61
CA VAL A 61 4.19 16.41 9.75
C VAL A 61 4.59 16.88 8.35
N ARG A 62 5.63 16.25 7.81
CA ARG A 62 6.08 16.47 6.44
C ARG A 62 5.59 15.31 5.56
N ILE A 63 4.90 15.62 4.47
CA ILE A 63 4.39 14.65 3.52
C ILE A 63 5.21 14.67 2.25
N VAL A 64 5.84 13.55 1.92
CA VAL A 64 6.74 13.40 0.78
C VAL A 64 6.12 12.44 -0.22
N LEU A 65 5.94 12.89 -1.46
CA LEU A 65 5.53 12.04 -2.58
C LEU A 65 6.77 11.49 -3.27
N ALA A 66 6.97 10.19 -3.16
CA ALA A 66 8.14 9.50 -3.70
C ALA A 66 7.74 8.58 -4.88
N GLY A 67 8.63 8.51 -5.88
CA GLY A 67 8.38 7.78 -7.13
C GLY A 67 7.89 8.68 -8.26
N GLY A 68 7.97 8.18 -9.48
CA GLY A 68 7.52 8.89 -10.69
C GLY A 68 6.00 8.76 -10.89
N VAL A 69 5.21 9.35 -10.00
CA VAL A 69 3.75 9.34 -10.12
C VAL A 69 3.33 10.45 -11.06
N ASP A 70 2.50 10.14 -12.06
CA ASP A 70 1.84 11.15 -12.87
C ASP A 70 0.95 12.03 -11.98
N GLU A 71 1.38 13.26 -11.74
CA GLU A 71 0.64 14.24 -10.93
C GLU A 71 -0.79 14.48 -11.46
N GLU A 72 -1.00 14.32 -12.75
CA GLU A 72 -2.28 14.56 -13.41
C GLU A 72 -3.30 13.43 -13.11
N ALA A 73 -2.84 12.20 -12.87
CA ALA A 73 -3.68 11.10 -12.41
C ALA A 73 -4.03 11.23 -10.90
N ALA A 74 -3.31 12.07 -10.18
CA ALA A 74 -3.38 12.22 -8.73
C ALA A 74 -4.53 13.12 -8.25
N VAL A 75 -5.23 13.81 -9.13
CA VAL A 75 -6.37 14.65 -8.75
C VAL A 75 -7.65 13.97 -9.18
N LEU A 76 -8.11 13.02 -8.36
CA LEU A 76 -9.52 12.65 -8.43
C LEU A 76 -10.33 13.91 -8.06
N PRO A 77 -11.22 14.41 -8.94
CA PRO A 77 -12.00 15.58 -8.63
C PRO A 77 -12.82 15.29 -7.38
N SER A 78 -12.61 16.08 -6.33
CA SER A 78 -13.49 16.09 -5.17
C SER A 78 -14.89 16.39 -5.70
N GLN A 79 -15.79 15.42 -5.65
CA GLN A 79 -17.18 15.69 -6.00
C GLN A 79 -17.78 16.51 -4.86
N PRO A 80 -18.20 17.75 -5.10
CA PRO A 80 -18.80 18.58 -4.07
C PRO A 80 -20.03 17.87 -3.49
N GLY A 81 -20.07 17.72 -2.16
CA GLY A 81 -21.23 17.16 -1.45
C GLY A 81 -21.18 15.67 -1.16
N THR A 82 -20.11 14.95 -1.45
CA THR A 82 -19.97 13.50 -1.16
C THR A 82 -19.41 13.20 0.22
N GLY A 83 -18.93 14.19 0.98
CA GLY A 83 -18.20 13.98 2.25
C GLY A 83 -16.83 13.30 2.04
N ALA A 84 -16.34 13.27 0.80
CA ALA A 84 -15.02 12.75 0.51
C ALA A 84 -13.94 13.64 1.16
N PRO A 85 -12.86 13.04 1.70
CA PRO A 85 -11.77 13.80 2.28
C PRO A 85 -11.13 14.75 1.26
N THR A 86 -10.68 15.92 1.74
CA THR A 86 -9.85 16.81 0.93
C THR A 86 -8.42 16.25 0.90
N PRO A 87 -7.80 16.11 -0.29
CA PRO A 87 -6.42 15.61 -0.35
C PRO A 87 -5.46 16.58 0.34
N VAL A 88 -4.52 16.03 1.10
CA VAL A 88 -3.48 16.84 1.75
C VAL A 88 -2.49 17.39 0.72
N ASP A 89 -1.90 18.54 1.03
CA ASP A 89 -0.78 19.06 0.26
C ASP A 89 0.47 18.21 0.44
N VAL A 90 1.33 18.21 -0.56
CA VAL A 90 2.61 17.50 -0.56
C VAL A 90 3.72 18.54 -0.39
N ASP A 91 4.59 18.33 0.60
CA ASP A 91 5.68 19.26 0.91
C ASP A 91 6.86 19.10 -0.05
N GLU A 92 7.10 17.87 -0.52
CA GLU A 92 8.29 17.52 -1.30
C GLU A 92 8.00 16.38 -2.27
N HIS A 93 8.67 16.39 -3.43
CA HIS A 93 8.66 15.32 -4.43
C HIS A 93 10.05 14.69 -4.55
N CYS A 94 10.12 13.36 -4.55
CA CYS A 94 11.36 12.63 -4.66
C CYS A 94 11.22 11.44 -5.62
N ALA A 95 12.26 11.18 -6.40
CA ALA A 95 12.23 10.10 -7.40
C ALA A 95 12.45 8.70 -6.81
N ASP A 96 13.15 8.58 -5.68
CA ASP A 96 13.52 7.31 -5.06
C ASP A 96 12.89 7.18 -3.68
N VAL A 97 11.90 6.26 -3.57
CA VAL A 97 11.18 5.99 -2.32
C VAL A 97 12.12 5.53 -1.21
N THR A 98 12.99 4.56 -1.51
CA THR A 98 13.90 3.96 -0.52
C THR A 98 14.91 5.00 -0.01
N ALA A 99 15.51 5.76 -0.91
CA ALA A 99 16.45 6.83 -0.54
C ALA A 99 15.78 7.89 0.33
N THR A 100 14.55 8.28 0.00
CA THR A 100 13.75 9.25 0.76
C THR A 100 13.47 8.77 2.18
N VAL A 101 13.05 7.51 2.34
CA VAL A 101 12.80 6.91 3.66
C VAL A 101 14.07 6.88 4.50
N ILE A 102 15.20 6.45 3.92
CA ILE A 102 16.50 6.39 4.61
C ILE A 102 16.99 7.78 4.99
N ASP A 103 16.85 8.77 4.11
CA ASP A 103 17.24 10.15 4.40
C ASP A 103 16.44 10.72 5.58
N ALA A 104 15.14 10.55 5.59
CA ALA A 104 14.29 10.98 6.70
C ALA A 104 14.67 10.26 8.02
N ALA A 105 14.94 8.97 7.97
CA ALA A 105 15.39 8.20 9.14
C ALA A 105 16.76 8.67 9.64
N SER A 106 17.66 9.08 8.74
CA SER A 106 19.00 9.61 9.10
C SER A 106 18.94 10.88 9.90
N GLN A 107 17.84 11.62 9.81
CA GLN A 107 17.57 12.83 10.58
C GLN A 107 16.99 12.52 11.98
N GLY A 108 16.85 11.25 12.35
CA GLY A 108 16.29 10.82 13.64
C GLY A 108 14.78 10.97 13.75
N LEU A 109 14.08 11.03 12.61
CA LEU A 109 12.63 11.26 12.56
C LEU A 109 11.85 9.94 12.63
N GLU A 110 10.63 10.02 13.16
CA GLU A 110 9.62 8.96 13.07
C GLU A 110 9.05 8.93 11.64
N VAL A 111 9.42 7.91 10.87
CA VAL A 111 9.08 7.80 9.45
C VAL A 111 8.00 6.75 9.25
N VAL A 112 6.94 7.12 8.54
CA VAL A 112 5.91 6.20 8.05
C VAL A 112 5.96 6.15 6.53
N ARG A 113 6.08 4.94 5.98
CA ARG A 113 5.95 4.64 4.55
C ARG A 113 4.59 3.99 4.33
N LEU A 114 3.67 4.71 3.67
CA LEU A 114 2.33 4.17 3.36
C LEU A 114 2.40 3.22 2.16
N VAL A 115 1.73 2.09 2.29
CA VAL A 115 1.63 1.05 1.26
C VAL A 115 0.15 0.70 1.07
N SER A 116 -0.34 0.71 -0.16
CA SER A 116 -1.75 0.35 -0.44
C SER A 116 -2.01 -1.11 -0.08
N GLY A 117 -3.19 -1.41 0.45
CA GLY A 117 -3.56 -2.75 0.88
C GLY A 117 -2.73 -3.24 2.06
N ASP A 118 -2.19 -4.46 1.93
CA ASP A 118 -1.24 -5.08 2.85
C ASP A 118 0.18 -4.96 2.32
N PRO A 119 1.17 -4.56 3.15
CA PRO A 119 2.54 -4.29 2.69
C PRO A 119 3.26 -5.46 2.04
N PHE A 120 2.96 -6.70 2.44
CA PHE A 120 3.62 -7.90 1.92
C PHE A 120 2.80 -8.67 0.88
N LEU A 121 1.51 -8.42 0.78
CA LEU A 121 0.65 -9.10 -0.18
C LEU A 121 0.35 -8.23 -1.40
N ASP A 122 -0.02 -6.98 -1.18
CA ASP A 122 -0.35 -6.02 -2.23
C ASP A 122 0.87 -5.18 -2.65
N GLY A 123 1.77 -4.90 -1.68
CA GLY A 123 3.04 -4.20 -1.92
C GLY A 123 4.23 -5.15 -1.95
N ASP A 124 5.27 -4.80 -2.70
CA ASP A 124 6.58 -5.47 -2.69
C ASP A 124 7.59 -4.62 -1.89
N ILE A 125 7.38 -4.57 -0.58
CA ILE A 125 8.26 -3.79 0.30
C ILE A 125 9.52 -4.54 0.74
N GLY A 126 9.66 -5.82 0.38
CA GLY A 126 10.75 -6.65 0.89
C GLY A 126 12.15 -6.08 0.62
N ALA A 127 12.40 -5.60 -0.59
CA ALA A 127 13.67 -4.98 -0.96
C ALA A 127 13.87 -3.63 -0.27
N GLU A 128 12.82 -2.81 -0.16
CA GLU A 128 12.80 -1.49 0.49
C GLU A 128 13.07 -1.64 2.01
N ALA A 129 12.33 -2.51 2.69
CA ALA A 129 12.52 -2.80 4.11
C ALA A 129 13.92 -3.37 4.41
N ALA A 130 14.42 -4.27 3.55
CA ALA A 130 15.77 -4.80 3.69
C ALA A 130 16.86 -3.72 3.49
N ALA A 131 16.64 -2.74 2.61
CA ALA A 131 17.57 -1.63 2.42
C ALA A 131 17.61 -0.72 3.65
N VAL A 132 16.45 -0.41 4.25
CA VAL A 132 16.33 0.37 5.50
C VAL A 132 17.05 -0.35 6.64
N ALA A 133 16.83 -1.66 6.80
CA ALA A 133 17.50 -2.46 7.82
C ALA A 133 19.02 -2.53 7.61
N ARG A 134 19.50 -2.61 6.36
CA ARG A 134 20.95 -2.55 6.04
C ARG A 134 21.56 -1.19 6.35
N ALA A 135 20.76 -0.14 6.35
CA ALA A 135 21.19 1.21 6.77
C ALA A 135 21.17 1.40 8.30
N ASP A 136 20.95 0.31 9.05
CA ASP A 136 20.97 0.28 10.53
C ASP A 136 19.83 1.07 11.18
N TYR A 137 18.64 1.06 10.56
CA TYR A 137 17.41 1.61 11.14
C TYR A 137 16.45 0.50 11.53
N ASP A 138 15.68 0.73 12.60
CA ASP A 138 14.62 -0.18 13.02
C ASP A 138 13.48 -0.18 12.00
N VAL A 139 13.05 -1.38 11.60
CA VAL A 139 11.95 -1.59 10.66
C VAL A 139 10.79 -2.28 11.36
N ASP A 140 9.63 -1.66 11.27
CA ASP A 140 8.37 -2.26 11.66
C ASP A 140 7.40 -2.33 10.48
N VAL A 141 6.50 -3.29 10.54
CA VAL A 141 5.41 -3.44 9.57
C VAL A 141 4.07 -3.45 10.30
N VAL A 142 3.19 -2.58 9.86
CA VAL A 142 1.79 -2.55 10.30
C VAL A 142 0.93 -3.14 9.18
N PRO A 143 0.35 -4.33 9.36
CA PRO A 143 -0.50 -4.96 8.36
C PRO A 143 -1.69 -4.09 7.98
N GLY A 144 -2.17 -4.25 6.74
CA GLY A 144 -3.38 -3.64 6.24
C GLY A 144 -4.37 -4.69 5.72
N VAL A 145 -5.61 -4.28 5.52
CA VAL A 145 -6.62 -5.11 4.84
C VAL A 145 -6.27 -5.18 3.35
N THR A 146 -6.10 -6.39 2.83
CA THR A 146 -5.82 -6.57 1.40
C THR A 146 -7.09 -6.47 0.56
N GLY A 147 -6.99 -5.87 -0.62
CA GLY A 147 -8.05 -5.87 -1.62
C GLY A 147 -8.43 -7.27 -2.09
N MET A 148 -7.50 -8.22 -2.03
CA MET A 148 -7.73 -9.60 -2.47
C MET A 148 -8.75 -10.35 -1.62
N THR A 149 -9.00 -9.94 -0.37
CA THR A 149 -10.10 -10.46 0.45
C THR A 149 -11.27 -9.49 0.52
N ALA A 150 -11.00 -8.19 0.68
CA ALA A 150 -12.06 -7.20 0.84
C ALA A 150 -12.98 -7.08 -0.38
N VAL A 151 -12.44 -7.13 -1.60
CA VAL A 151 -13.26 -7.01 -2.83
C VAL A 151 -14.23 -8.20 -3.00
N PRO A 152 -13.80 -9.47 -2.87
CA PRO A 152 -14.73 -10.60 -2.85
C PRO A 152 -15.80 -10.48 -1.75
N GLU A 153 -15.42 -10.05 -0.54
CA GLU A 153 -16.36 -9.88 0.57
C GLU A 153 -17.44 -8.83 0.26
N TYR A 154 -17.06 -7.68 -0.29
CA TYR A 154 -18.02 -6.66 -0.72
C TYR A 154 -18.92 -7.14 -1.88
N ALA A 155 -18.42 -8.05 -2.71
CA ALA A 155 -19.22 -8.70 -3.76
C ALA A 155 -20.12 -9.84 -3.23
N GLY A 156 -20.05 -10.16 -1.94
CA GLY A 156 -20.80 -11.27 -1.33
C GLY A 156 -20.25 -12.64 -1.68
N LEU A 157 -18.99 -12.72 -2.15
CA LEU A 157 -18.32 -13.97 -2.49
C LEU A 157 -17.57 -14.50 -1.28
N THR A 158 -17.90 -15.73 -0.85
CA THR A 158 -17.19 -16.38 0.24
C THR A 158 -15.94 -17.09 -0.27
N LEU A 159 -14.83 -16.88 0.44
CA LEU A 159 -13.58 -17.63 0.20
C LEU A 159 -13.49 -18.86 1.12
N HIS A 160 -14.33 -18.91 2.18
CA HIS A 160 -14.31 -20.00 3.16
C HIS A 160 -14.74 -21.34 2.52
N GLY A 161 -13.96 -22.38 2.80
CA GLY A 161 -14.25 -23.74 2.30
C GLY A 161 -13.76 -24.01 0.87
N HIS A 162 -13.06 -23.06 0.26
CA HIS A 162 -12.46 -23.22 -1.06
C HIS A 162 -10.93 -23.18 -0.97
N ASP A 163 -10.27 -23.86 -1.89
CA ASP A 163 -8.87 -23.59 -2.19
C ASP A 163 -8.80 -22.25 -2.92
N VAL A 164 -7.99 -21.32 -2.42
CA VAL A 164 -7.91 -19.96 -2.95
C VAL A 164 -6.48 -19.67 -3.39
N GLN A 165 -6.32 -19.30 -4.66
CA GLN A 165 -5.09 -18.78 -5.19
C GLN A 165 -5.18 -17.25 -5.28
N LEU A 166 -4.23 -16.55 -4.69
CA LEU A 166 -4.11 -15.09 -4.78
C LEU A 166 -3.00 -14.75 -5.77
N ILE A 167 -3.32 -13.93 -6.77
CA ILE A 167 -2.39 -13.53 -7.84
C ILE A 167 -2.29 -12.00 -7.85
N GLY A 168 -1.12 -11.49 -7.49
CA GLY A 168 -0.82 -10.06 -7.57
C GLY A 168 -0.60 -9.59 -9.02
N ASP A 169 -0.72 -8.28 -9.27
CA ASP A 169 -0.65 -7.70 -10.62
C ASP A 169 0.65 -8.10 -11.36
N ALA A 170 1.81 -8.00 -10.73
CA ALA A 170 3.08 -8.35 -11.36
C ALA A 170 3.15 -9.83 -11.78
N ALA A 171 2.59 -10.75 -11.00
CA ALA A 171 2.50 -12.17 -11.35
C ALA A 171 1.52 -12.37 -12.51
N CYS A 172 0.34 -11.74 -12.44
CA CYS A 172 -0.66 -11.78 -13.49
C CYS A 172 -0.11 -11.29 -14.85
N GLN A 173 0.62 -10.17 -14.85
CA GLN A 173 1.20 -9.62 -16.08
C GLN A 173 2.28 -10.55 -16.67
N ARG A 174 3.10 -11.20 -15.84
CA ARG A 174 4.07 -12.20 -16.33
C ARG A 174 3.39 -13.40 -16.98
N ASP A 175 2.30 -13.88 -16.36
CA ASP A 175 1.53 -15.02 -16.89
C ASP A 175 0.89 -14.68 -18.23
N ILE A 176 0.23 -13.53 -18.35
CA ILE A 176 -0.37 -13.03 -19.59
C ILE A 176 0.68 -12.86 -20.69
N ALA A 177 1.89 -12.41 -20.35
CA ALA A 177 3.02 -12.29 -21.29
C ALA A 177 3.59 -13.64 -21.76
N GLY A 178 3.04 -14.77 -21.31
CA GLY A 178 3.46 -16.10 -21.75
C GLY A 178 4.69 -16.66 -21.03
N HIS A 179 5.05 -16.10 -19.89
CA HIS A 179 6.18 -16.59 -19.06
C HIS A 179 5.81 -17.72 -18.09
N GLY A 180 4.75 -18.45 -18.39
CA GLY A 180 4.19 -19.55 -17.61
C GLY A 180 2.86 -19.16 -16.99
N SER A 181 1.91 -20.11 -16.95
CA SER A 181 0.67 -19.95 -16.23
C SER A 181 0.63 -20.96 -15.10
N ASN A 182 0.60 -20.47 -13.87
CA ASN A 182 0.40 -21.29 -12.67
C ASN A 182 -1.01 -21.09 -12.10
N TRP A 183 -1.96 -20.67 -12.92
CA TRP A 183 -3.33 -20.49 -12.46
C TRP A 183 -3.95 -21.85 -12.20
N SER A 184 -4.43 -22.05 -10.99
CA SER A 184 -5.11 -23.28 -10.62
C SER A 184 -6.37 -23.47 -11.46
N ASP A 185 -6.60 -24.65 -11.99
CA ASP A 185 -7.83 -25.06 -12.66
C ASP A 185 -8.93 -25.43 -11.66
N GLN A 186 -8.57 -25.55 -10.37
CA GLN A 186 -9.47 -25.87 -9.27
C GLN A 186 -9.60 -24.68 -8.31
N GLY A 187 -10.72 -24.63 -7.58
CA GLY A 187 -10.95 -23.62 -6.54
C GLY A 187 -11.18 -22.21 -7.08
N LEU A 188 -10.91 -21.23 -6.27
CA LEU A 188 -11.07 -19.81 -6.58
C LEU A 188 -9.72 -19.15 -6.91
N VAL A 189 -9.72 -18.28 -7.91
CA VAL A 189 -8.58 -17.43 -8.21
C VAL A 189 -8.99 -15.98 -8.02
N VAL A 190 -8.28 -15.27 -7.16
CA VAL A 190 -8.45 -13.85 -6.93
C VAL A 190 -7.25 -13.13 -7.55
N VAL A 191 -7.52 -12.26 -8.50
CA VAL A 191 -6.47 -11.52 -9.22
C VAL A 191 -6.55 -10.05 -8.87
N ASN A 192 -5.44 -9.49 -8.40
CA ASN A 192 -5.28 -8.04 -8.26
C ASN A 192 -4.67 -7.50 -9.55
N THR A 193 -5.37 -6.61 -10.22
CA THR A 193 -4.90 -5.99 -11.47
C THR A 193 -5.55 -4.64 -11.71
N GLU A 194 -4.96 -3.84 -12.58
CA GLU A 194 -5.54 -2.56 -13.01
C GLU A 194 -6.85 -2.78 -13.79
N ALA A 195 -7.84 -1.93 -13.55
CA ALA A 195 -9.16 -2.02 -14.19
C ALA A 195 -9.08 -2.04 -15.73
N GLY A 196 -8.12 -1.32 -16.32
CA GLY A 196 -7.89 -1.28 -17.76
C GLY A 196 -7.47 -2.63 -18.36
N LYS A 197 -6.89 -3.52 -17.57
CA LYS A 197 -6.40 -4.85 -17.98
C LYS A 197 -7.39 -5.98 -17.76
N LEU A 198 -8.57 -5.70 -17.20
CA LEU A 198 -9.56 -6.70 -16.83
C LEU A 198 -9.90 -7.65 -17.98
N LYS A 199 -10.08 -7.14 -19.21
CA LYS A 199 -10.42 -7.95 -20.39
C LYS A 199 -9.32 -8.96 -20.74
N GLU A 200 -8.05 -8.55 -20.60
CA GLU A 200 -6.90 -9.43 -20.85
C GLU A 200 -6.79 -10.52 -19.80
N VAL A 201 -7.05 -10.17 -18.54
CA VAL A 201 -7.07 -11.11 -17.40
C VAL A 201 -8.15 -12.17 -17.59
N VAL A 202 -9.38 -11.76 -17.93
CA VAL A 202 -10.51 -12.69 -18.17
C VAL A 202 -10.19 -13.59 -19.35
N LYS A 203 -9.68 -13.04 -20.46
CA LYS A 203 -9.29 -13.84 -21.63
C LYS A 203 -8.24 -14.89 -21.24
N HIS A 204 -7.20 -14.49 -20.50
CA HIS A 204 -6.15 -15.40 -20.05
C HIS A 204 -6.71 -16.51 -19.13
N ALA A 205 -7.65 -16.18 -18.25
CA ALA A 205 -8.31 -17.15 -17.38
C ALA A 205 -9.04 -18.22 -18.20
N ILE A 206 -9.81 -17.82 -19.22
CA ILE A 206 -10.53 -18.74 -20.11
C ILE A 206 -9.55 -19.61 -20.89
N GLU A 207 -8.49 -19.02 -21.49
CA GLU A 207 -7.46 -19.74 -22.24
C GLU A 207 -6.67 -20.73 -21.36
N SER A 208 -6.57 -20.46 -20.06
CA SER A 208 -5.96 -21.35 -19.05
C SER A 208 -6.88 -22.47 -18.57
N GLY A 209 -8.08 -22.62 -19.15
CA GLY A 209 -9.01 -23.72 -18.89
C GLY A 209 -10.05 -23.44 -17.81
N ARG A 210 -10.17 -22.19 -17.33
CA ARG A 210 -11.26 -21.80 -16.45
C ARG A 210 -12.52 -21.54 -17.29
N GLY A 211 -13.67 -22.07 -16.83
CA GLY A 211 -14.95 -21.89 -17.54
C GLY A 211 -15.41 -20.42 -17.59
N GLU A 212 -16.39 -20.16 -18.44
CA GLU A 212 -17.02 -18.84 -18.56
C GLU A 212 -18.09 -18.58 -17.48
N ASP A 213 -18.28 -19.52 -16.54
CA ASP A 213 -19.34 -19.55 -15.51
C ASP A 213 -18.89 -18.81 -14.23
#